data_7ea9dac7e4813fcd270aba623bfb9867
#
_entry.id   7ea9dac7e4813fcd270aba623bfb9867
#
_cell.length_a   1.000
_cell.length_b   1.000
_cell.length_c   1.000
_cell.angle_alpha   90.00
_cell.angle_beta   90.00
_cell.angle_gamma   90.00
#
_symmetry.space_group_name_H-M   'P 1'
#
loop_
_entity.id
_entity.type
_entity.pdbx_description
1 polymer ?
#
loop_
_entity_poly.entity_id
_entity_poly.type
_entity_poly.pdbx_seq_one_letter_code
_entity_poly.pdbx_strand_id
1 'polypeptide(L)'
;DVQVWKVEGRSVLEVQIPRSASRPHFCEDENGKWQAYLRREDRIHRASPVQVKVWQYEMRMDRSEFRYDQFIGKLFNAWRDGRQLRFQQVARMARLRYEDAEDLLCLLIVWNIIEWERGARGLVYQLADASALDELETRGPEQFRCKNYS
;
A
#
# COMPACT_ATOMS: atom_id res chain seq x y z
N ASP A 1 -24.88 11.32 2.56
CA ASP A 1 -25.88 12.34 2.23
C ASP A 1 -25.97 12.56 0.75
N VAL A 2 -27.21 12.85 0.27
CA VAL A 2 -27.49 13.13 -1.15
C VAL A 2 -28.22 14.45 -1.23
N GLN A 3 -27.70 15.38 -2.02
CA GLN A 3 -28.31 16.70 -2.23
C GLN A 3 -28.47 16.99 -3.72
N VAL A 4 -29.53 17.67 -4.09
CA VAL A 4 -29.78 18.12 -5.45
C VAL A 4 -29.68 19.63 -5.52
N TRP A 5 -28.79 20.12 -6.36
CA TRP A 5 -28.54 21.53 -6.58
C TRP A 5 -29.06 21.96 -7.96
N LYS A 6 -29.48 23.20 -8.08
CA LYS A 6 -29.72 23.83 -9.39
C LYS A 6 -28.56 24.77 -9.72
N VAL A 7 -27.78 24.43 -10.74
CA VAL A 7 -26.66 25.25 -11.22
C VAL A 7 -26.93 25.57 -12.71
N GLU A 8 -27.00 26.82 -13.01
CA GLU A 8 -27.27 27.30 -14.41
C GLU A 8 -28.47 26.61 -15.12
N GLY A 9 -29.56 26.38 -14.38
CA GLY A 9 -30.77 25.73 -14.91
C GLY A 9 -30.67 24.20 -14.99
N ARG A 10 -29.55 23.59 -14.67
CA ARG A 10 -29.36 22.13 -14.65
C ARG A 10 -29.41 21.58 -13.22
N SER A 11 -29.95 20.37 -13.08
CA SER A 11 -29.91 19.68 -11.80
C SER A 11 -28.59 18.93 -11.65
N VAL A 12 -27.88 19.20 -10.54
CA VAL A 12 -26.61 18.54 -10.17
C VAL A 12 -26.86 17.73 -8.90
N LEU A 13 -26.51 16.47 -8.93
CA LEU A 13 -26.57 15.57 -7.78
C LEU A 13 -25.23 15.57 -7.05
N GLU A 14 -25.24 15.99 -5.79
CA GLU A 14 -24.09 15.85 -4.89
C GLU A 14 -24.31 14.64 -3.97
N VAL A 15 -23.31 13.75 -3.95
CA VAL A 15 -23.31 12.57 -3.06
C VAL A 15 -22.09 12.67 -2.14
N GLN A 16 -22.34 12.87 -0.86
CA GLN A 16 -21.28 12.87 0.15
C GLN A 16 -21.09 11.45 0.70
N ILE A 17 -19.94 10.86 0.43
CA ILE A 17 -19.57 9.52 0.88
C ILE A 17 -18.56 9.66 2.01
N PRO A 18 -18.93 9.36 3.27
CA PRO A 18 -18.02 9.43 4.40
C PRO A 18 -16.94 8.35 4.30
N ARG A 19 -15.82 8.55 4.96
CA ARG A 19 -14.75 7.55 5.06
C ARG A 19 -15.31 6.31 5.78
N SER A 20 -15.21 5.16 5.13
CA SER A 20 -15.65 3.89 5.72
C SER A 20 -14.64 3.36 6.73
N ALA A 21 -15.14 2.86 7.86
CA ALA A 21 -14.36 2.10 8.83
C ALA A 21 -14.12 0.63 8.39
N SER A 22 -14.85 0.13 7.39
CA SER A 22 -14.81 -1.29 6.97
C SER A 22 -14.12 -1.49 5.62
N ARG A 23 -13.17 -0.65 5.29
CA ARG A 23 -12.39 -0.78 4.03
C ARG A 23 -11.37 -1.92 4.10
N PRO A 24 -11.01 -2.52 2.95
CA PRO A 24 -11.42 -2.17 1.59
C PRO A 24 -12.82 -2.70 1.25
N HIS A 25 -13.56 -1.97 0.41
CA HIS A 25 -14.78 -2.46 -0.18
C HIS A 25 -14.46 -3.16 -1.50
N PHE A 26 -15.06 -4.33 -1.69
CA PHE A 26 -14.92 -5.09 -2.92
C PHE A 26 -16.22 -5.01 -3.72
N CYS A 27 -16.08 -4.95 -5.02
CA CYS A 27 -17.18 -5.16 -5.96
C CYS A 27 -16.77 -6.18 -7.03
N GLU A 28 -17.75 -6.86 -7.57
CA GLU A 28 -17.56 -7.82 -8.64
C GLU A 28 -17.31 -7.08 -9.97
N ASP A 29 -16.30 -7.50 -10.72
CA ASP A 29 -16.03 -7.00 -12.06
C ASP A 29 -16.85 -7.77 -13.12
N GLU A 30 -16.75 -7.35 -14.38
CA GLU A 30 -17.47 -7.96 -15.52
C GLU A 30 -17.15 -9.45 -15.71
N ASN A 31 -16.05 -9.95 -15.12
CA ASN A 31 -15.62 -11.35 -15.19
C ASN A 31 -15.95 -12.14 -13.92
N GLY A 32 -16.76 -11.60 -13.02
CA GLY A 32 -17.13 -12.23 -11.77
C GLY A 32 -16.02 -12.21 -10.69
N LYS A 33 -14.98 -11.38 -10.85
CA LYS A 33 -13.90 -11.27 -9.88
C LYS A 33 -14.14 -10.13 -8.90
N TRP A 34 -14.01 -10.41 -7.63
CA TRP A 34 -14.08 -9.40 -6.57
C TRP A 34 -12.83 -8.55 -6.54
N GLN A 35 -12.98 -7.24 -6.72
CA GLN A 35 -11.91 -6.26 -6.83
C GLN A 35 -12.17 -5.07 -5.93
N ALA A 36 -11.10 -4.52 -5.36
CA ALA A 36 -11.15 -3.21 -4.72
C ALA A 36 -10.65 -2.13 -5.69
N TYR A 37 -11.27 -0.97 -5.62
CA TYR A 37 -10.94 0.16 -6.47
C TYR A 37 -10.63 1.39 -5.63
N LEU A 38 -9.77 2.25 -6.18
CA LEU A 38 -9.49 3.57 -5.63
C LEU A 38 -9.67 4.63 -6.72
N ARG A 39 -10.15 5.79 -6.31
CA ARG A 39 -10.22 6.96 -7.17
C ARG A 39 -9.02 7.87 -6.89
N ARG A 40 -8.34 8.29 -7.93
CA ARG A 40 -7.34 9.36 -7.91
C ARG A 40 -7.72 10.37 -8.96
N GLU A 41 -7.92 11.61 -8.54
CA GLU A 41 -8.38 12.70 -9.39
C GLU A 41 -9.70 12.31 -10.11
N ASP A 42 -9.68 12.24 -11.44
CA ASP A 42 -10.81 11.89 -12.29
C ASP A 42 -10.86 10.41 -12.71
N ARG A 43 -9.89 9.59 -12.26
CA ARG A 43 -9.71 8.20 -12.71
C ARG A 43 -9.94 7.19 -11.59
N ILE A 44 -10.57 6.08 -11.99
CA ILE A 44 -10.74 4.89 -11.14
C ILE A 44 -9.64 3.89 -11.48
N HIS A 45 -8.98 3.38 -10.47
CA HIS A 45 -7.92 2.38 -10.60
C HIS A 45 -8.24 1.17 -9.76
N ARG A 46 -7.92 -0.01 -10.29
CA ARG A 46 -7.92 -1.23 -9.50
C ARG A 46 -6.82 -1.11 -8.43
N ALA A 47 -7.13 -1.46 -7.19
CA ALA A 47 -6.15 -1.57 -6.13
C ALA A 47 -5.23 -2.76 -6.39
N SER A 48 -3.92 -2.58 -6.14
CA SER A 48 -2.97 -3.68 -6.18
C SER A 48 -3.16 -4.60 -4.96
N PRO A 49 -2.71 -5.86 -5.01
CA PRO A 49 -2.74 -6.75 -3.85
C PRO A 49 -2.05 -6.14 -2.61
N VAL A 50 -0.93 -5.46 -2.79
CA VAL A 50 -0.23 -4.77 -1.69
C VAL A 50 -1.10 -3.70 -1.06
N GLN A 51 -1.78 -2.85 -1.85
CA GLN A 51 -2.69 -1.82 -1.32
C GLN A 51 -3.85 -2.44 -0.53
N VAL A 52 -4.43 -3.52 -1.05
CA VAL A 52 -5.49 -4.26 -0.35
C VAL A 52 -4.97 -4.80 0.99
N LYS A 53 -3.79 -5.41 1.02
CA LYS A 53 -3.15 -5.93 2.25
C LYS A 53 -2.87 -4.83 3.26
N VAL A 54 -2.37 -3.67 2.82
CA VAL A 54 -2.15 -2.51 3.72
C VAL A 54 -3.45 -2.06 4.37
N TRP A 55 -4.53 -1.92 3.60
CA TRP A 55 -5.84 -1.55 4.16
C TRP A 55 -6.40 -2.59 5.12
N GLN A 56 -6.21 -3.88 4.82
CA GLN A 56 -6.61 -4.98 5.71
C GLN A 56 -5.75 -5.03 6.96
N TYR A 57 -4.45 -4.78 6.85
CA TYR A 57 -3.54 -4.73 7.98
C TYR A 57 -3.89 -3.60 8.95
N GLU A 58 -4.17 -2.40 8.43
CA GLU A 58 -4.64 -1.26 9.22
C GLU A 58 -5.91 -1.59 10.02
N MET A 59 -6.75 -2.52 9.51
CA MET A 59 -8.01 -2.91 10.15
C MET A 59 -7.89 -4.09 11.11
N ARG A 60 -6.94 -5.01 10.89
CA ARG A 60 -6.86 -6.29 11.60
C ARG A 60 -5.64 -6.47 12.48
N MET A 61 -4.64 -5.58 12.39
CA MET A 61 -3.37 -5.68 13.10
C MET A 61 -2.72 -7.06 12.92
N ASP A 62 -2.61 -7.51 11.68
CA ASP A 62 -2.05 -8.81 11.33
C ASP A 62 -0.58 -8.90 11.76
N ARG A 63 -0.18 -10.07 12.30
CA ARG A 63 1.16 -10.32 12.86
C ARG A 63 2.07 -10.96 11.80
N SER A 64 2.21 -10.34 10.65
CA SER A 64 3.16 -10.84 9.65
C SER A 64 4.60 -10.82 10.21
N GLU A 65 5.32 -11.92 10.02
CA GLU A 65 6.70 -12.04 10.49
C GLU A 65 7.65 -11.39 9.49
N PHE A 66 8.45 -10.43 9.96
CA PHE A 66 9.56 -9.89 9.20
C PHE A 66 10.80 -10.76 9.42
N ARG A 67 11.42 -11.19 8.30
CA ARG A 67 12.70 -11.92 8.32
C ARG A 67 13.72 -11.17 7.48
N TYR A 68 14.85 -10.85 8.10
CA TYR A 68 15.97 -10.21 7.43
C TYR A 68 16.97 -11.25 6.92
N ASP A 69 17.38 -11.13 5.66
CA ASP A 69 18.45 -11.90 5.05
C ASP A 69 19.29 -11.04 4.10
N GLN A 70 20.32 -11.64 3.50
CA GLN A 70 21.21 -10.95 2.56
C GLN A 70 20.49 -10.38 1.32
N PHE A 71 19.37 -10.97 0.90
CA PHE A 71 18.61 -10.52 -0.27
C PHE A 71 17.75 -9.31 0.07
N ILE A 72 17.17 -9.30 1.26
CA ILE A 72 16.49 -8.15 1.83
C ILE A 72 17.48 -7.00 2.02
N GLY A 73 18.71 -7.27 2.50
CA GLY A 73 19.75 -6.25 2.58
C GLY A 73 20.11 -5.62 1.23
N LYS A 74 20.18 -6.42 0.16
CA LYS A 74 20.39 -5.88 -1.21
C LYS A 74 19.22 -5.01 -1.68
N LEU A 75 18.00 -5.40 -1.36
CA LEU A 75 16.82 -4.63 -1.66
C LEU A 75 16.84 -3.28 -0.92
N PHE A 76 17.19 -3.28 0.35
CA PHE A 76 17.30 -2.07 1.18
C PHE A 76 18.37 -1.11 0.64
N ASN A 77 19.53 -1.63 0.24
CA ASN A 77 20.56 -0.82 -0.39
C ASN A 77 20.09 -0.18 -1.70
N ALA A 78 19.32 -0.91 -2.51
CA ALA A 78 18.77 -0.35 -3.74
C ALA A 78 17.82 0.84 -3.48
N TRP A 79 17.03 0.78 -2.40
CA TRP A 79 16.19 1.89 -1.99
C TRP A 79 17.00 3.06 -1.40
N ARG A 80 18.08 2.79 -0.63
CA ARG A 80 19.01 3.85 -0.17
C ARG A 80 19.68 4.57 -1.31
N ASP A 81 19.98 3.87 -2.40
CA ASP A 81 20.51 4.45 -3.63
C ASP A 81 19.47 5.27 -4.44
N GLY A 82 18.26 5.46 -3.89
CA GLY A 82 17.20 6.25 -4.51
C GLY A 82 16.44 5.51 -5.62
N ARG A 83 16.59 4.19 -5.74
CA ARG A 83 15.89 3.44 -6.79
C ARG A 83 14.41 3.29 -6.49
N GLN A 84 13.60 3.54 -7.50
CA GLN A 84 12.18 3.20 -7.53
C GLN A 84 12.02 1.79 -8.12
N LEU A 85 11.43 0.88 -7.37
CA LEU A 85 11.32 -0.53 -7.76
C LEU A 85 9.85 -0.92 -7.98
N ARG A 86 9.57 -1.61 -9.07
CA ARG A 86 8.26 -2.23 -9.30
C ARG A 86 8.14 -3.53 -8.49
N PHE A 87 6.93 -3.98 -8.23
CA PHE A 87 6.64 -5.19 -7.48
C PHE A 87 7.48 -6.40 -7.93
N GLN A 88 7.53 -6.66 -9.22
CA GLN A 88 8.30 -7.79 -9.77
C GLN A 88 9.82 -7.68 -9.53
N GLN A 89 10.35 -6.46 -9.50
CA GLN A 89 11.76 -6.21 -9.19
C GLN A 89 12.03 -6.49 -7.72
N VAL A 90 11.14 -6.06 -6.82
CA VAL A 90 11.20 -6.35 -5.39
C VAL A 90 11.19 -7.86 -5.15
N ALA A 91 10.21 -8.58 -5.68
CA ALA A 91 10.09 -10.02 -5.52
C ALA A 91 11.34 -10.77 -6.02
N ARG A 92 11.87 -10.35 -7.18
CA ARG A 92 13.08 -10.95 -7.76
C ARG A 92 14.33 -10.67 -6.95
N MET A 93 14.54 -9.42 -6.51
CA MET A 93 15.72 -9.04 -5.73
C MET A 93 15.75 -9.71 -4.36
N ALA A 94 14.60 -9.76 -3.70
CA ALA A 94 14.43 -10.42 -2.41
C ALA A 94 14.34 -11.96 -2.51
N ARG A 95 14.24 -12.51 -3.72
CA ARG A 95 14.02 -13.95 -3.97
C ARG A 95 12.78 -14.49 -3.26
N LEU A 96 11.72 -13.72 -3.22
CA LEU A 96 10.48 -14.06 -2.57
C LEU A 96 9.42 -14.54 -3.58
N ARG A 97 8.52 -15.41 -3.12
CA ARG A 97 7.25 -15.65 -3.82
C ARG A 97 6.41 -14.37 -3.79
N TYR A 98 5.46 -14.25 -4.69
CA TYR A 98 4.65 -13.04 -4.80
C TYR A 98 3.89 -12.71 -3.52
N GLU A 99 3.32 -13.71 -2.86
CA GLU A 99 2.62 -13.52 -1.58
C GLU A 99 3.54 -12.98 -0.48
N ASP A 100 4.74 -13.57 -0.36
CA ASP A 100 5.74 -13.15 0.63
C ASP A 100 6.27 -11.73 0.32
N ALA A 101 6.41 -11.38 -0.96
CA ALA A 101 6.79 -10.03 -1.39
C ALA A 101 5.69 -8.99 -1.12
N GLU A 102 4.42 -9.37 -1.28
CA GLU A 102 3.28 -8.54 -0.91
C GLU A 102 3.25 -8.27 0.59
N ASP A 103 3.49 -9.31 1.42
CA ASP A 103 3.53 -9.19 2.87
C ASP A 103 4.69 -8.32 3.33
N LEU A 104 5.89 -8.49 2.76
CA LEU A 104 7.04 -7.64 3.02
C LEU A 104 6.74 -6.17 2.70
N LEU A 105 6.23 -5.88 1.50
CA LEU A 105 5.88 -4.52 1.11
C LEU A 105 4.79 -3.92 2.00
N CYS A 106 3.78 -4.71 2.35
CA CYS A 106 2.73 -4.29 3.27
C CYS A 106 3.32 -3.84 4.62
N LEU A 107 4.18 -4.65 5.24
CA LEU A 107 4.84 -4.33 6.51
C LEU A 107 5.66 -3.04 6.40
N LEU A 108 6.53 -2.93 5.41
CA LEU A 108 7.41 -1.78 5.24
C LEU A 108 6.62 -0.48 5.00
N ILE A 109 5.47 -0.55 4.32
CA ILE A 109 4.59 0.59 4.11
C ILE A 109 3.87 0.99 5.40
N VAL A 110 3.31 0.03 6.13
CA VAL A 110 2.64 0.28 7.42
C VAL A 110 3.61 0.87 8.45
N TRP A 111 4.88 0.47 8.39
CA TRP A 111 5.95 1.03 9.23
C TRP A 111 6.51 2.36 8.72
N ASN A 112 5.95 2.93 7.63
CA ASN A 112 6.41 4.15 6.97
C ASN A 112 7.87 4.14 6.53
N ILE A 113 8.44 2.97 6.28
CA ILE A 113 9.82 2.81 5.77
C ILE A 113 9.87 3.07 4.27
N ILE A 114 8.89 2.54 3.55
CA ILE A 114 8.70 2.76 2.13
C ILE A 114 7.32 3.30 1.83
N GLU A 115 7.16 3.87 0.65
CA GLU A 115 5.89 4.31 0.11
C GLU A 115 5.71 3.82 -1.32
N TRP A 116 4.46 3.78 -1.80
CA TRP A 116 4.20 3.58 -3.21
C TRP A 116 3.93 4.89 -3.91
N GLU A 117 4.41 4.98 -5.14
CA GLU A 117 4.10 6.07 -6.05
C GLU A 117 3.62 5.50 -7.39
N ARG A 118 2.82 6.28 -8.12
CA ARG A 118 2.38 5.89 -9.44
C ARG A 118 3.31 6.46 -10.50
N GLY A 119 4.20 5.61 -10.98
CA GLY A 119 5.04 5.93 -12.13
C GLY A 119 4.31 5.76 -13.48
N ALA A 120 4.98 6.11 -14.56
CA ALA A 120 4.45 6.01 -15.93
C ALA A 120 4.03 4.58 -16.33
N ARG A 121 4.63 3.56 -15.73
CA ARG A 121 4.42 2.13 -16.03
C ARG A 121 3.76 1.34 -14.89
N GLY A 122 3.03 2.00 -14.00
CA GLY A 122 2.36 1.38 -12.87
C GLY A 122 2.94 1.79 -11.51
N LEU A 123 2.60 1.05 -10.45
CA LEU A 123 3.08 1.33 -9.10
C LEU A 123 4.58 1.03 -8.97
N VAL A 124 5.27 1.95 -8.33
CA VAL A 124 6.66 1.80 -7.88
C VAL A 124 6.73 1.99 -6.36
N TYR A 125 7.72 1.37 -5.75
CA TYR A 125 8.00 1.44 -4.32
C TYR A 125 9.34 2.11 -4.12
N GLN A 126 9.39 3.09 -3.23
CA GLN A 126 10.57 3.89 -2.94
C GLN A 126 10.73 4.09 -1.44
N LEU A 127 11.91 4.50 -1.02
CA LEU A 127 12.21 4.81 0.37
C LEU A 127 11.45 6.07 0.81
N ALA A 128 10.71 5.96 1.92
CA ALA A 128 10.02 7.08 2.55
C ALA A 128 10.84 7.64 3.72
N ASP A 129 11.44 6.77 4.54
CA ASP A 129 12.21 7.15 5.72
C ASP A 129 13.48 6.30 5.86
N ALA A 130 14.64 6.90 5.58
CA ALA A 130 15.92 6.24 5.68
C ALA A 130 16.30 5.92 7.14
N SER A 131 15.91 6.77 8.10
CA SER A 131 16.16 6.56 9.51
C SER A 131 15.38 5.35 10.05
N ALA A 132 14.12 5.23 9.65
CA ALA A 132 13.30 4.07 9.99
C ALA A 132 13.85 2.76 9.40
N LEU A 133 14.41 2.82 8.18
CA LEU A 133 15.09 1.67 7.57
C LEU A 133 16.33 1.25 8.36
N ASP A 134 17.16 2.21 8.77
CA ASP A 134 18.36 1.96 9.58
C ASP A 134 18.00 1.42 10.97
N GLU A 135 16.93 1.92 11.57
CA GLU A 135 16.39 1.37 12.82
C GLU A 135 15.92 -0.07 12.66
N LEU A 136 15.24 -0.42 11.56
CA LEU A 136 14.82 -1.79 11.30
C LEU A 136 16.02 -2.75 11.19
N GLU A 137 17.09 -2.34 10.50
CA GLU A 137 18.29 -3.18 10.35
C GLU A 137 19.08 -3.34 11.66
N THR A 138 19.14 -2.29 12.48
CA THR A 138 19.97 -2.30 13.71
C THR A 138 19.25 -2.87 14.91
N ARG A 139 17.95 -2.64 15.05
CA ARG A 139 17.15 -2.98 16.25
C ARG A 139 16.08 -4.04 16.00
N GLY A 140 15.87 -4.41 14.72
CA GLY A 140 14.83 -5.35 14.33
C GLY A 140 13.40 -4.76 14.32
N PRO A 141 12.39 -5.60 14.07
CA PRO A 141 11.01 -5.16 13.81
C PRO A 141 10.20 -4.81 15.06
N GLU A 142 10.65 -5.17 16.26
CA GLU A 142 9.84 -5.09 17.49
C GLU A 142 9.37 -3.66 17.81
N GLN A 143 10.20 -2.66 17.55
CA GLN A 143 9.88 -1.26 17.79
C GLN A 143 8.76 -0.72 16.89
N PHE A 144 8.56 -1.31 15.71
CA PHE A 144 7.49 -0.91 14.79
C PHE A 144 6.15 -1.53 15.15
N ARG A 145 6.15 -2.64 15.89
CA ARG A 145 4.93 -3.30 16.37
C ARG A 145 4.20 -2.51 17.44
N CYS A 146 4.91 -1.70 18.22
CA CYS A 146 4.34 -0.93 19.33
C CYS A 146 3.77 0.44 18.92
N LYS A 147 4.18 1.01 17.79
CA LYS A 147 3.76 2.37 17.37
C LYS A 147 2.29 2.48 16.92
N ASN A 148 1.61 1.38 16.69
CA ASN A 148 0.23 1.35 16.19
C ASN A 148 -0.84 1.32 17.29
N TYR A 149 -0.47 1.50 18.57
CA TYR A 149 -1.38 1.49 19.73
C TYR A 149 -1.63 2.87 20.35
N SER A 150 -1.25 3.95 19.67
CA SER A 150 -1.46 5.32 20.18
C SER A 150 -2.43 6.08 19.31
#